data_9c10b8188a808d5a9b0833972d59917c
#
_entry.id   9c10b8188a808d5a9b0833972d59917c
#
_cell.length_a   1.000
_cell.length_b   1.000
_cell.length_c   1.000
_cell.angle_alpha   90.00
_cell.angle_beta   90.00
_cell.angle_gamma   90.00
#
_symmetry.space_group_name_H-M   'P 1'
#
loop_
_entity.id
_entity.type
_entity.pdbx_description
1 polymer ?
#
loop_
_entity_poly.entity_id
_entity_poly.type
_entity_poly.pdbx_seq_one_letter_code
_entity_poly.pdbx_strand_id
1 'polypeptide(L)'
;MSRLTKIIVFLFLPFLILHIIVRFLGKSRLLYDHDQSYTIRHRHNPFRNKLLQFAYFIVLQPEYRSVFYRRSGLMGRLMRIYLPGQRCLYNRTLDIGGGLCINHGHSTEINADRIGRNCIIFQNVIIGTAGDSHGPIIGDNCCFGAGCVVLGHIHIGNNVK
;
A
#
# COMPACT_ATOMS: atom_id res chain seq x y z
N MET A 1 -21.56 -9.21 3.40
CA MET A 1 -20.51 -8.97 4.41
C MET A 1 -21.13 -8.86 5.78
N SER A 2 -20.56 -9.55 6.75
CA SER A 2 -21.21 -9.81 8.04
C SER A 2 -21.30 -8.54 8.91
N ARG A 3 -22.34 -8.46 9.74
CA ARG A 3 -22.46 -7.47 10.83
C ARG A 3 -21.20 -7.45 11.70
N LEU A 4 -20.55 -8.60 11.85
CA LEU A 4 -19.32 -8.80 12.60
C LEU A 4 -18.17 -7.90 12.10
N THR A 5 -17.98 -7.75 10.78
CA THR A 5 -16.92 -6.89 10.20
C THR A 5 -17.07 -5.43 10.60
N LYS A 6 -18.31 -4.94 10.62
CA LYS A 6 -18.58 -3.55 11.05
C LYS A 6 -18.28 -3.38 12.54
N ILE A 7 -18.69 -4.34 13.37
CA ILE A 7 -18.41 -4.34 14.81
C ILE A 7 -16.91 -4.29 15.08
N ILE A 8 -16.12 -5.14 14.40
CA ILE A 8 -14.67 -5.16 14.55
C ILE A 8 -14.07 -3.76 14.24
N VAL A 9 -14.44 -3.14 13.13
CA VAL A 9 -13.94 -1.81 12.77
C VAL A 9 -14.26 -0.77 13.85
N PHE A 10 -15.48 -0.77 14.39
CA PHE A 10 -15.88 0.15 15.45
C PHE A 10 -15.12 -0.09 16.76
N LEU A 11 -14.89 -1.33 17.16
CA LEU A 11 -14.09 -1.68 18.34
C LEU A 11 -12.63 -1.21 18.24
N PHE A 12 -12.07 -1.21 17.02
CA PHE A 12 -10.69 -0.78 16.80
C PHE A 12 -10.52 0.73 16.66
N LEU A 13 -11.60 1.53 16.49
CA LEU A 13 -11.50 2.98 16.30
C LEU A 13 -10.63 3.70 17.33
N PRO A 14 -10.74 3.43 18.65
CA PRO A 14 -9.87 4.09 19.63
C PRO A 14 -8.38 3.82 19.41
N PHE A 15 -8.03 2.61 18.96
CA PHE A 15 -6.64 2.23 18.67
C PHE A 15 -6.11 2.83 17.37
N LEU A 16 -6.98 3.41 16.53
CA LEU A 16 -6.61 4.05 15.28
C LEU A 16 -6.33 5.55 15.41
N ILE A 17 -6.40 6.12 16.60
CA ILE A 17 -6.22 7.58 16.82
C ILE A 17 -4.91 8.06 16.17
N LEU A 18 -3.79 7.38 16.41
CA LEU A 18 -2.50 7.73 15.81
C LEU A 18 -2.53 7.64 14.28
N HIS A 19 -3.17 6.61 13.70
CA HIS A 19 -3.31 6.47 12.25
C HIS A 19 -4.13 7.62 11.67
N ILE A 20 -5.19 8.02 12.35
CA ILE A 20 -6.06 9.13 11.94
C ILE A 20 -5.29 10.45 11.99
N ILE A 21 -4.55 10.71 13.07
CA ILE A 21 -3.71 11.90 13.20
C ILE A 21 -2.68 11.96 12.06
N VAL A 22 -1.94 10.88 11.82
CA VAL A 22 -0.94 10.81 10.74
C VAL A 22 -1.58 11.01 9.37
N ARG A 23 -2.76 10.44 9.13
CA ARG A 23 -3.50 10.63 7.88
C ARG A 23 -3.85 12.11 7.64
N PHE A 24 -4.33 12.83 8.64
CA PHE A 24 -4.82 14.21 8.48
C PHE A 24 -3.72 15.27 8.57
N LEU A 25 -2.74 15.07 9.42
CA LEU A 25 -1.66 16.03 9.68
C LEU A 25 -0.36 15.68 8.96
N GLY A 26 -0.22 14.47 8.42
CA GLY A 26 0.98 14.01 7.73
C GLY A 26 1.21 14.72 6.39
N LYS A 27 2.48 14.94 6.03
CA LYS A 27 2.90 15.52 4.74
C LYS A 27 2.36 14.74 3.52
N SER A 28 2.07 13.46 3.69
CA SER A 28 1.59 12.57 2.62
C SER A 28 0.05 12.49 2.50
N ARG A 29 -0.69 13.44 3.07
CA ARG A 29 -2.17 13.42 3.10
C ARG A 29 -2.80 13.16 1.73
N LEU A 30 -2.36 13.87 0.69
CA LEU A 30 -2.89 13.70 -0.67
C LEU A 30 -2.62 12.30 -1.22
N LEU A 31 -1.46 11.71 -0.91
CA LEU A 31 -1.13 10.35 -1.30
C LEU A 31 -2.01 9.32 -0.60
N TYR A 32 -2.31 9.51 0.71
CA TYR A 32 -3.24 8.65 1.43
C TYR A 32 -4.65 8.68 0.85
N ASP A 33 -5.13 9.88 0.47
CA ASP A 33 -6.44 10.04 -0.14
C ASP A 33 -6.50 9.38 -1.53
N HIS A 34 -5.44 9.47 -2.30
CA HIS A 34 -5.34 8.82 -3.60
C HIS A 34 -5.26 7.30 -3.44
N ASP A 35 -4.42 6.77 -2.55
CA ASP A 35 -4.32 5.32 -2.28
C ASP A 35 -5.67 4.76 -1.84
N GLN A 36 -6.39 5.45 -0.95
CA GLN A 36 -7.71 5.04 -0.51
C GLN A 36 -8.71 5.03 -1.66
N SER A 37 -8.76 6.09 -2.45
CA SER A 37 -9.68 6.23 -3.57
C SER A 37 -9.44 5.18 -4.64
N TYR A 38 -8.18 4.87 -4.93
CA TYR A 38 -7.80 3.85 -5.88
C TYR A 38 -8.10 2.44 -5.35
N THR A 39 -7.75 2.15 -4.08
CA THR A 39 -8.01 0.86 -3.45
C THR A 39 -9.51 0.52 -3.40
N ILE A 40 -10.38 1.50 -3.16
CA ILE A 40 -11.84 1.29 -3.17
C ILE A 40 -12.35 0.79 -4.52
N ARG A 41 -11.76 1.21 -5.62
CA ARG A 41 -12.14 0.76 -6.98
C ARG A 41 -11.81 -0.70 -7.24
N HIS A 42 -10.80 -1.23 -6.54
CA HIS A 42 -10.27 -2.58 -6.74
C HIS A 42 -10.61 -3.55 -5.61
N ARG A 43 -11.09 -3.03 -4.46
CA ARG A 43 -11.42 -3.82 -3.28
C ARG A 43 -12.76 -3.39 -2.69
N HIS A 44 -13.55 -4.37 -2.30
CA HIS A 44 -14.84 -4.10 -1.64
C HIS A 44 -14.64 -3.33 -0.33
N ASN A 45 -15.45 -2.31 -0.12
CA ASN A 45 -15.55 -1.57 1.15
C ASN A 45 -17.02 -1.28 1.48
N PRO A 46 -17.51 -1.63 2.68
CA PRO A 46 -18.92 -1.51 3.03
C PRO A 46 -19.34 -0.13 3.51
N PHE A 47 -18.39 0.76 3.73
CA PHE A 47 -18.65 2.07 4.30
C PHE A 47 -18.71 3.15 3.21
N ARG A 48 -19.63 4.12 3.38
CA ARG A 48 -19.69 5.32 2.52
C ARG A 48 -18.85 6.46 3.09
N ASN A 49 -18.72 6.53 4.41
CA ASN A 49 -17.92 7.56 5.08
C ASN A 49 -16.41 7.30 4.88
N LYS A 50 -15.66 8.31 4.43
CA LYS A 50 -14.22 8.21 4.12
C LYS A 50 -13.36 7.78 5.31
N LEU A 51 -13.71 8.23 6.52
CA LEU A 51 -12.97 7.85 7.74
C LEU A 51 -13.21 6.38 8.08
N LEU A 52 -14.44 5.90 7.99
CA LEU A 52 -14.76 4.50 8.21
C LEU A 52 -14.18 3.58 7.12
N GLN A 53 -14.11 4.07 5.87
CA GLN A 53 -13.40 3.37 4.80
C GLN A 53 -11.91 3.22 5.12
N PHE A 54 -11.28 4.28 5.59
CA PHE A 54 -9.88 4.26 6.01
C PHE A 54 -9.68 3.30 7.19
N ALA A 55 -10.51 3.37 8.22
CA ALA A 55 -10.47 2.47 9.36
C ALA A 55 -10.61 1.00 8.92
N TYR A 56 -11.54 0.70 8.02
CA TYR A 56 -11.71 -0.62 7.45
C TYR A 56 -10.43 -1.14 6.77
N PHE A 57 -9.79 -0.31 5.92
CA PHE A 57 -8.56 -0.70 5.25
C PHE A 57 -7.40 -0.88 6.23
N ILE A 58 -7.25 0.00 7.22
CA ILE A 58 -6.21 -0.14 8.24
C ILE A 58 -6.40 -1.41 9.07
N VAL A 59 -7.63 -1.74 9.48
CA VAL A 59 -7.88 -2.91 10.33
C VAL A 59 -7.81 -4.23 9.55
N LEU A 60 -8.43 -4.29 8.37
CA LEU A 60 -8.70 -5.56 7.69
C LEU A 60 -7.88 -5.80 6.42
N GLN A 61 -7.11 -4.81 5.96
CA GLN A 61 -6.29 -4.93 4.75
C GLN A 61 -4.81 -4.68 5.08
N PRO A 62 -4.07 -5.70 5.49
CA PRO A 62 -2.68 -5.55 5.93
C PRO A 62 -1.76 -5.05 4.81
N GLU A 63 -2.08 -5.28 3.54
CA GLU A 63 -1.36 -4.75 2.39
C GLU A 63 -1.52 -3.22 2.29
N TYR A 64 -2.76 -2.71 2.36
CA TYR A 64 -3.02 -1.28 2.39
C TYR A 64 -2.32 -0.61 3.56
N ARG A 65 -2.39 -1.23 4.74
CA ARG A 65 -1.70 -0.77 5.96
C ARG A 65 -0.19 -0.71 5.75
N SER A 66 0.42 -1.66 5.05
CA SER A 66 1.85 -1.66 4.72
C SER A 66 2.25 -0.50 3.83
N VAL A 67 1.45 -0.15 2.84
CA VAL A 67 1.65 1.04 1.98
C VAL A 67 1.53 2.32 2.81
N PHE A 68 0.49 2.43 3.65
CA PHE A 68 0.29 3.54 4.57
C PHE A 68 1.51 3.75 5.49
N TYR A 69 2.04 2.68 6.10
CA TYR A 69 3.21 2.75 6.96
C TYR A 69 4.47 3.15 6.21
N ARG A 70 4.63 2.69 4.98
CA ARG A 70 5.77 3.09 4.14
C ARG A 70 5.78 4.60 3.92
N ARG A 71 4.62 5.20 3.61
CA ARG A 71 4.47 6.64 3.43
C ARG A 71 4.59 7.44 4.72
N SER A 72 4.26 6.83 5.85
CA SER A 72 4.29 7.47 7.18
C SER A 72 5.69 7.53 7.83
N GLY A 73 6.70 6.90 7.23
CA GLY A 73 8.09 6.93 7.70
C GLY A 73 8.25 6.40 9.14
N LEU A 74 8.80 7.22 10.04
CA LEU A 74 9.04 6.83 11.43
C LEU A 74 7.73 6.49 12.17
N MET A 75 6.66 7.26 11.95
CA MET A 75 5.35 6.98 12.55
C MET A 75 4.81 5.62 12.11
N GLY A 76 5.00 5.28 10.83
CA GLY A 76 4.64 3.96 10.32
C GLY A 76 5.40 2.82 11.00
N ARG A 77 6.68 3.01 11.32
CA ARG A 77 7.47 2.02 12.09
C ARG A 77 6.91 1.81 13.50
N LEU A 78 6.55 2.88 14.19
CA LEU A 78 5.95 2.82 15.54
C LEU A 78 4.57 2.12 15.51
N MET A 79 3.73 2.45 14.55
CA MET A 79 2.40 1.85 14.42
C MET A 79 2.46 0.34 14.13
N ARG A 80 3.51 -0.15 13.46
CA ARG A 80 3.73 -1.58 13.20
C ARG A 80 3.90 -2.43 14.46
N ILE A 81 4.29 -1.83 15.58
CA ILE A 81 4.53 -2.54 16.85
C ILE A 81 3.22 -3.18 17.35
N TYR A 82 2.11 -2.43 17.30
CA TYR A 82 0.82 -2.92 17.80
C TYR A 82 -0.14 -3.37 16.70
N LEU A 83 0.03 -2.92 15.47
CA LEU A 83 -0.80 -3.36 14.35
C LEU A 83 0.09 -3.65 13.13
N PRO A 84 0.63 -4.86 12.99
CA PRO A 84 1.60 -5.19 11.95
C PRO A 84 0.98 -5.13 10.55
N GLY A 85 1.79 -4.75 9.56
CA GLY A 85 1.42 -4.80 8.14
C GLY A 85 1.37 -6.24 7.60
N GLN A 86 1.28 -6.38 6.27
CA GLN A 86 1.33 -7.67 5.59
C GLN A 86 2.67 -8.37 5.87
N ARG A 87 2.61 -9.64 6.31
CA ARG A 87 3.80 -10.48 6.48
C ARG A 87 4.39 -10.84 5.12
N CYS A 88 5.72 -10.98 5.07
CA CYS A 88 6.45 -11.32 3.83
C CYS A 88 6.17 -10.34 2.68
N LEU A 89 5.88 -9.07 3.00
CA LEU A 89 5.80 -7.96 2.07
C LEU A 89 6.90 -6.95 2.44
N TYR A 90 7.89 -6.84 1.56
CA TYR A 90 9.01 -5.91 1.72
C TYR A 90 8.91 -4.80 0.67
N ASN A 91 8.69 -3.57 1.09
CA ASN A 91 8.67 -2.41 0.21
C ASN A 91 9.72 -1.40 0.66
N ARG A 92 10.78 -1.26 -0.14
CA ARG A 92 11.92 -0.35 0.10
C ARG A 92 11.86 0.90 -0.74
N THR A 93 11.04 0.93 -1.78
CA THR A 93 10.90 2.07 -2.69
C THR A 93 10.50 3.33 -1.93
N LEU A 94 11.19 4.43 -2.19
CA LEU A 94 10.94 5.74 -1.55
C LEU A 94 10.02 6.63 -2.38
N ASP A 95 10.23 6.68 -3.70
CA ASP A 95 9.43 7.47 -4.62
C ASP A 95 8.27 6.63 -5.17
N ILE A 96 7.11 6.77 -4.53
CA ILE A 96 5.90 6.04 -4.92
C ILE A 96 4.79 7.04 -5.15
N GLY A 97 4.28 7.09 -6.37
CA GLY A 97 3.08 7.85 -6.74
C GLY A 97 1.84 7.40 -5.96
N GLY A 98 0.80 8.21 -5.98
CA GLY A 98 -0.47 7.87 -5.33
C GLY A 98 -1.20 6.73 -6.06
N GLY A 99 -2.00 5.96 -5.33
CA GLY A 99 -2.79 4.87 -5.89
C GLY A 99 -2.03 3.55 -6.01
N LEU A 100 -1.02 3.28 -5.16
CA LEU A 100 -0.43 1.95 -5.09
C LEU A 100 -1.38 0.98 -4.40
N CYS A 101 -1.82 -0.05 -5.13
CA CYS A 101 -2.66 -1.12 -4.62
C CYS A 101 -1.90 -2.46 -4.66
N ILE A 102 -1.72 -3.09 -3.49
CA ILE A 102 -1.09 -4.40 -3.39
C ILE A 102 -2.17 -5.44 -3.13
N ASN A 103 -2.29 -6.43 -4.02
CA ASN A 103 -3.25 -7.51 -3.91
C ASN A 103 -2.55 -8.80 -3.44
N HIS A 104 -3.03 -9.37 -2.31
CA HIS A 104 -2.50 -10.63 -1.77
C HIS A 104 -0.99 -10.62 -1.50
N GLY A 105 -0.40 -9.54 -1.09
CA GLY A 105 1.02 -9.21 -1.04
C GLY A 105 1.97 -10.19 -0.32
N HIS A 106 1.69 -11.51 -0.35
CA HIS A 106 2.57 -12.54 0.21
C HIS A 106 3.81 -12.73 -0.67
N SER A 107 4.97 -12.93 -0.04
CA SER A 107 6.25 -13.17 -0.71
C SER A 107 6.56 -12.15 -1.81
N THR A 108 6.24 -10.87 -1.53
CA THR A 108 6.39 -9.78 -2.49
C THR A 108 7.50 -8.85 -2.02
N GLU A 109 8.45 -8.59 -2.90
CA GLU A 109 9.54 -7.64 -2.66
C GLU A 109 9.48 -6.50 -3.68
N ILE A 110 9.54 -5.26 -3.18
CA ILE A 110 9.45 -4.06 -4.01
C ILE A 110 10.60 -3.13 -3.63
N ASN A 111 11.57 -3.02 -4.51
CA ASN A 111 12.75 -2.17 -4.39
C ASN A 111 13.05 -1.49 -5.73
N ALA A 112 12.15 -0.63 -6.17
CA ALA A 112 12.30 0.20 -7.36
C ALA A 112 12.92 1.55 -7.00
N ASP A 113 13.57 2.21 -7.95
CA ASP A 113 13.97 3.62 -7.80
C ASP A 113 12.72 4.51 -7.79
N ARG A 114 11.73 4.18 -8.63
CA ARG A 114 10.44 4.89 -8.70
C ARG A 114 9.30 3.98 -9.09
N ILE A 115 8.12 4.23 -8.52
CA ILE A 115 6.83 3.68 -8.96
C ILE A 115 5.87 4.83 -9.22
N GLY A 116 5.30 4.88 -10.41
CA GLY A 116 4.32 5.88 -10.81
C GLY A 116 2.97 5.75 -10.08
N ARG A 117 1.95 6.42 -10.61
CA ARG A 117 0.61 6.45 -10.03
C ARG A 117 -0.24 5.26 -10.48
N ASN A 118 -1.23 4.86 -9.65
CA ASN A 118 -2.25 3.87 -10.00
C ASN A 118 -1.67 2.51 -10.39
N CYS A 119 -0.64 2.06 -9.69
CA CYS A 119 -0.03 0.76 -9.94
C CYS A 119 -0.65 -0.33 -9.08
N ILE A 120 -0.77 -1.54 -9.64
CA ILE A 120 -1.27 -2.72 -8.96
C ILE A 120 -0.16 -3.76 -8.93
N ILE A 121 0.11 -4.34 -7.76
CA ILE A 121 1.11 -5.37 -7.57
C ILE A 121 0.43 -6.57 -6.89
N PHE A 122 0.55 -7.74 -7.50
CA PHE A 122 0.02 -8.99 -6.94
C PHE A 122 1.06 -9.71 -6.07
N GLN A 123 0.67 -10.87 -5.52
CA GLN A 123 1.53 -11.73 -4.70
C GLN A 123 2.70 -12.30 -5.52
N ASN A 124 3.77 -12.69 -4.81
CA ASN A 124 4.98 -13.31 -5.37
C ASN A 124 5.69 -12.45 -6.44
N VAL A 125 5.45 -11.15 -6.44
CA VAL A 125 6.13 -10.21 -7.35
C VAL A 125 7.46 -9.80 -6.76
N ILE A 126 8.51 -9.83 -7.56
CA ILE A 126 9.84 -9.35 -7.20
C ILE A 126 10.20 -8.19 -8.12
N ILE A 127 10.35 -7.01 -7.54
CA ILE A 127 10.85 -5.81 -8.22
C ILE A 127 12.10 -5.38 -7.48
N GLY A 128 13.26 -5.36 -8.16
CA GLY A 128 14.51 -5.07 -7.46
C GLY A 128 15.71 -4.81 -8.36
N THR A 129 16.85 -4.68 -7.71
CA THR A 129 18.15 -4.50 -8.36
C THR A 129 18.70 -5.84 -8.84
N ALA A 130 19.60 -5.83 -9.83
CA ALA A 130 20.27 -7.02 -10.36
C ALA A 130 21.79 -6.95 -10.10
N GLY A 131 22.18 -6.65 -8.84
CA GLY A 131 23.59 -6.54 -8.45
C GLY A 131 24.20 -5.16 -8.57
N ASP A 132 23.46 -4.20 -9.10
CA ASP A 132 23.78 -2.78 -9.14
C ASP A 132 23.00 -1.99 -8.05
N SER A 133 23.32 -0.70 -7.91
CA SER A 133 22.68 0.17 -6.91
C SER A 133 21.30 0.69 -7.34
N HIS A 134 20.91 0.50 -8.60
CA HIS A 134 19.70 1.04 -9.20
C HIS A 134 18.63 -0.04 -9.46
N GLY A 135 17.40 0.29 -9.08
CA GLY A 135 16.23 -0.51 -9.35
C GLY A 135 15.44 -0.03 -10.56
N PRO A 136 14.34 -0.72 -10.89
CA PRO A 136 13.47 -0.33 -11.98
C PRO A 136 12.82 1.04 -11.76
N ILE A 137 12.60 1.77 -12.86
CA ILE A 137 11.77 2.98 -12.91
C ILE A 137 10.46 2.60 -13.60
N ILE A 138 9.35 2.70 -12.88
CA ILE A 138 8.04 2.25 -13.30
C ILE A 138 7.12 3.45 -13.52
N GLY A 139 6.47 3.51 -14.65
CA GLY A 139 5.49 4.53 -15.01
C GLY A 139 4.12 4.38 -14.34
N ASP A 140 3.16 5.15 -14.82
CA ASP A 140 1.79 5.20 -14.29
C ASP A 140 0.92 4.05 -14.83
N ASN A 141 -0.10 3.64 -14.06
CA ASN A 141 -1.14 2.66 -14.44
C ASN A 141 -0.59 1.26 -14.81
N CYS A 142 0.49 0.85 -14.17
CA CYS A 142 1.10 -0.47 -14.42
C CYS A 142 0.50 -1.54 -13.51
N CYS A 143 0.43 -2.77 -14.02
CA CYS A 143 -0.08 -3.92 -13.28
C CYS A 143 0.90 -5.09 -13.38
N PHE A 144 1.43 -5.53 -12.24
CA PHE A 144 2.34 -6.66 -12.12
C PHE A 144 1.57 -7.87 -11.63
N GLY A 145 1.34 -8.83 -12.54
CA GLY A 145 0.65 -10.08 -12.24
C GLY A 145 1.43 -10.97 -11.27
N ALA A 146 0.75 -11.95 -10.67
CA ALA A 146 1.35 -12.85 -9.69
C ALA A 146 2.59 -13.57 -10.26
N GLY A 147 3.67 -13.61 -9.48
CA GLY A 147 4.92 -14.25 -9.87
C GLY A 147 5.79 -13.47 -10.85
N CYS A 148 5.42 -12.23 -11.19
CA CYS A 148 6.23 -11.39 -12.07
C CYS A 148 7.56 -11.02 -11.41
N VAL A 149 8.64 -11.06 -12.20
CA VAL A 149 10.00 -10.70 -11.76
C VAL A 149 10.53 -9.59 -12.65
N VAL A 150 10.92 -8.48 -12.03
CA VAL A 150 11.45 -7.28 -12.68
C VAL A 150 12.74 -6.88 -11.97
N LEU A 151 13.88 -7.10 -12.61
CA LEU A 151 15.18 -6.88 -12.01
C LEU A 151 16.06 -5.94 -12.85
N GLY A 152 16.89 -5.17 -12.17
CA GLY A 152 17.88 -4.27 -12.76
C GLY A 152 17.36 -2.89 -13.07
N HIS A 153 18.25 -2.04 -13.57
CA HIS A 153 17.96 -0.64 -13.92
C HIS A 153 17.24 -0.56 -15.27
N ILE A 154 15.96 -0.89 -15.29
CA ILE A 154 15.11 -0.87 -16.48
C ILE A 154 14.00 0.17 -16.36
N HIS A 155 13.54 0.67 -17.50
CA HIS A 155 12.44 1.61 -17.59
C HIS A 155 11.18 0.91 -18.12
N ILE A 156 10.14 0.88 -17.30
CA ILE A 156 8.81 0.40 -17.68
C ILE A 156 7.92 1.63 -17.91
N GLY A 157 7.39 1.76 -19.11
CA GLY A 157 6.51 2.87 -19.48
C GLY A 157 5.15 2.83 -18.76
N ASN A 158 4.24 3.71 -19.18
CA ASN A 158 2.90 3.77 -18.63
C ASN A 158 1.98 2.67 -19.23
N ASN A 159 0.93 2.29 -18.49
CA ASN A 159 -0.15 1.38 -18.94
C ASN A 159 0.33 -0.03 -19.29
N VAL A 160 1.39 -0.51 -18.69
CA VAL A 160 1.94 -1.87 -18.89
C VAL A 160 1.24 -2.87 -17.98
N LYS A 161 0.92 -4.05 -18.55
CA LYS A 161 0.33 -5.17 -17.82
C LYS A 161 1.07 -6.46 -18.13
#